data_c488166e3ba154beb8a5d5d28b6b4b7f
#
_entry.id   c488166e3ba154beb8a5d5d28b6b4b7f
#
_cell.length_a   1.000
_cell.length_b   1.000
_cell.length_c   1.000
_cell.angle_alpha   90.00
_cell.angle_beta   90.00
_cell.angle_gamma   90.00
#
_symmetry.space_group_name_H-M   'P 1'
#
loop_
_entity.id
_entity.type
_entity.pdbx_description
1 polymer ?
#
loop_
_entity_poly.entity_id
_entity_poly.type
_entity_poly.pdbx_seq_one_letter_code
_entity_poly.pdbx_strand_id
1 'polypeptide(L)'
;MRTPAYKQWRAGVESVKGCLQPVRLVGKFEVRHLGTGDLIASRQGRVWASCGTRRAAVCPTCADRYAADAWHLIHAGMSGGKGVPDTVARSTRLFVTLTAPSFGAVHNRPDKRPCSCGKWHPDGYRLLGSPVDPDSYDYTGAVLWQAHSGQLWHRFTIALRRAVAAAGGLTVRASGAHLRISYAKVAEYQRRGLVHFHAVIRADGPTGPDSAPPVWLTPDVLADAVRTAASFVQLETARPDGTTLALRWGKQVDVKDITATDVDIDDGDDDGDQAVADTRLAGYIAKYATKGTGATETGDRRIRSQMHIDRLRVSDHHRAMIQAAWDLGGLDQYTDLKLRHWAHMLGFRGHFLTKSRIYSTTFKNLRAERRAHQLQTALTEAGLPDDTDVLVVNDWQILGIGYDSPEQLELATAIGDRIRTARQQARKEPR
;
A
#
# COMPACT_ATOMS: atom_id res chain seq x y z
N MET A 1 -31.06 -24.36 20.38
CA MET A 1 -30.20 -23.80 21.46
C MET A 1 -28.75 -23.87 21.01
N ARG A 2 -28.00 -22.76 21.12
CA ARG A 2 -26.60 -22.74 20.70
C ARG A 2 -25.70 -23.30 21.81
N THR A 3 -24.92 -24.34 21.51
CA THR A 3 -24.05 -25.02 22.47
C THR A 3 -22.96 -24.07 23.05
N PRO A 4 -22.42 -24.35 24.26
CA PRO A 4 -21.32 -23.59 24.83
C PRO A 4 -20.10 -23.51 23.90
N ALA A 5 -19.79 -24.60 23.17
CA ALA A 5 -18.71 -24.64 22.16
C ALA A 5 -18.95 -23.65 21.02
N TYR A 6 -20.19 -23.53 20.53
CA TYR A 6 -20.54 -22.54 19.50
C TYR A 6 -20.38 -21.09 20.01
N LYS A 7 -20.79 -20.82 21.26
CA LYS A 7 -20.62 -19.48 21.85
C LYS A 7 -19.17 -19.12 21.96
N GLN A 8 -18.31 -20.02 22.40
CA GLN A 8 -16.87 -19.80 22.50
C GLN A 8 -16.20 -19.60 21.11
N TRP A 9 -16.59 -20.46 20.15
CA TRP A 9 -16.13 -20.33 18.76
C TRP A 9 -16.53 -18.98 18.16
N ARG A 10 -17.79 -18.59 18.31
CA ARG A 10 -18.32 -17.32 17.81
C ARG A 10 -17.60 -16.12 18.45
N ALA A 11 -17.37 -16.13 19.75
CA ALA A 11 -16.59 -15.11 20.44
C ALA A 11 -15.15 -15.01 19.86
N GLY A 12 -14.53 -16.15 19.51
CA GLY A 12 -13.26 -16.19 18.79
C GLY A 12 -13.33 -15.50 17.43
N VAL A 13 -14.36 -15.79 16.61
CA VAL A 13 -14.57 -15.14 15.31
C VAL A 13 -14.77 -13.62 15.47
N GLU A 14 -15.61 -13.22 16.44
CA GLU A 14 -15.89 -11.80 16.70
C GLU A 14 -14.66 -11.04 17.21
N SER A 15 -13.79 -11.68 18.02
CA SER A 15 -12.56 -11.08 18.53
C SER A 15 -11.58 -10.69 17.40
N VAL A 16 -11.54 -11.47 16.32
CA VAL A 16 -10.77 -11.18 15.09
C VAL A 16 -11.62 -10.51 14.00
N LYS A 17 -12.86 -10.11 14.35
CA LYS A 17 -13.78 -9.37 13.46
C LYS A 17 -14.11 -10.11 12.16
N GLY A 18 -14.23 -11.45 12.22
CA GLY A 18 -14.48 -12.29 11.05
C GLY A 18 -13.28 -12.43 10.11
N CYS A 19 -12.07 -12.46 10.65
CA CYS A 19 -10.88 -12.77 9.87
C CYS A 19 -11.02 -14.14 9.19
N LEU A 20 -10.78 -14.23 7.88
CA LEU A 20 -10.95 -15.48 7.12
C LEU A 20 -9.84 -16.50 7.35
N GLN A 21 -8.67 -16.08 7.86
CA GLN A 21 -7.54 -16.95 8.16
C GLN A 21 -6.94 -16.60 9.53
N PRO A 22 -7.70 -16.72 10.62
CA PRO A 22 -7.18 -16.42 11.95
C PRO A 22 -6.08 -17.40 12.34
N VAL A 23 -5.09 -16.92 13.09
CA VAL A 23 -4.13 -17.77 13.79
C VAL A 23 -4.76 -18.12 15.13
N ARG A 24 -5.00 -19.41 15.37
CA ARG A 24 -5.56 -19.92 16.63
C ARG A 24 -4.43 -20.30 17.57
N LEU A 25 -4.48 -19.78 18.77
CA LEU A 25 -3.45 -19.93 19.78
C LEU A 25 -4.06 -20.57 21.04
N VAL A 26 -3.24 -21.33 21.76
CA VAL A 26 -3.54 -21.79 23.12
C VAL A 26 -2.38 -21.42 24.05
N GLY A 27 -2.68 -21.06 25.26
CA GLY A 27 -1.67 -20.67 26.23
C GLY A 27 -2.21 -19.78 27.31
N LYS A 28 -1.34 -18.96 27.87
CA LYS A 28 -1.68 -18.01 28.92
C LYS A 28 -1.00 -16.66 28.70
N PHE A 29 -1.60 -15.61 29.24
CA PHE A 29 -0.91 -14.38 29.53
C PHE A 29 -1.15 -13.97 30.98
N GLU A 30 -0.18 -13.29 31.54
CA GLU A 30 -0.24 -12.72 32.89
C GLU A 30 0.15 -11.25 32.79
N VAL A 31 -0.58 -10.41 33.48
CA VAL A 31 -0.22 -8.99 33.70
C VAL A 31 0.17 -8.88 35.17
N ARG A 32 1.40 -8.47 35.42
CA ARG A 32 1.95 -8.32 36.76
C ARG A 32 2.36 -6.87 37.02
N HIS A 33 2.22 -6.42 38.23
CA HIS A 33 2.76 -5.13 38.66
C HIS A 33 4.29 -5.19 38.59
N LEU A 34 4.91 -4.25 37.89
CA LEU A 34 6.36 -4.32 37.62
C LEU A 34 7.20 -4.19 38.89
N GLY A 35 6.79 -3.33 39.83
CA GLY A 35 7.52 -3.08 41.08
C GLY A 35 7.33 -4.15 42.14
N THR A 36 6.11 -4.68 42.34
CA THR A 36 5.79 -5.65 43.39
C THR A 36 5.79 -7.10 42.92
N GLY A 37 5.65 -7.34 41.59
CA GLY A 37 5.49 -8.67 41.01
C GLY A 37 4.07 -9.26 41.18
N ASP A 38 3.15 -8.53 41.80
CA ASP A 38 1.78 -9.02 42.05
C ASP A 38 1.05 -9.28 40.75
N LEU A 39 0.24 -10.35 40.75
CA LEU A 39 -0.61 -10.71 39.62
C LEU A 39 -1.83 -9.79 39.57
N ILE A 40 -1.92 -8.95 38.53
CA ILE A 40 -3.03 -8.04 38.28
C ILE A 40 -4.14 -8.75 37.51
N ALA A 41 -3.77 -9.45 36.42
CA ALA A 41 -4.70 -10.17 35.59
C ALA A 41 -4.04 -11.41 34.97
N SER A 42 -4.79 -12.46 34.77
CA SER A 42 -4.37 -13.60 33.99
C SER A 42 -5.49 -14.13 33.13
N ARG A 43 -5.12 -14.66 31.98
CA ARG A 43 -6.05 -15.38 31.11
C ARG A 43 -5.35 -16.62 30.57
N GLN A 44 -6.01 -17.74 30.71
CA GLN A 44 -5.59 -19.01 30.13
C GLN A 44 -6.66 -19.53 29.18
N GLY A 45 -6.25 -20.17 28.10
CA GLY A 45 -7.18 -20.78 27.16
C GLY A 45 -6.82 -20.53 25.70
N ARG A 46 -7.85 -20.52 24.86
CA ARG A 46 -7.71 -20.31 23.42
C ARG A 46 -7.97 -18.86 23.07
N VAL A 47 -7.09 -18.27 22.28
CA VAL A 47 -7.25 -16.92 21.70
C VAL A 47 -7.02 -16.96 20.20
N TRP A 48 -7.59 -16.01 19.50
CA TRP A 48 -7.47 -15.89 18.06
C TRP A 48 -6.76 -14.58 17.72
N ALA A 49 -5.83 -14.65 16.74
CA ALA A 49 -5.17 -13.48 16.21
C ALA A 49 -5.50 -13.31 14.73
N SER A 50 -5.70 -12.08 14.31
CA SER A 50 -5.99 -11.76 12.91
C SER A 50 -4.79 -12.08 12.00
N CYS A 51 -5.03 -12.59 10.77
CA CYS A 51 -3.96 -12.92 9.81
C CYS A 51 -3.13 -11.70 9.36
N GLY A 52 -3.66 -10.49 9.48
CA GLY A 52 -2.96 -9.25 9.17
C GLY A 52 -2.65 -9.04 7.68
N THR A 53 -3.25 -9.85 6.78
CA THR A 53 -3.03 -9.67 5.34
C THR A 53 -3.59 -8.33 4.86
N ARG A 54 -2.86 -7.68 3.93
CA ARG A 54 -3.33 -6.47 3.24
C ARG A 54 -4.24 -6.75 2.05
N ARG A 55 -4.29 -8.01 1.56
CA ARG A 55 -5.00 -8.38 0.33
C ARG A 55 -6.47 -8.65 0.60
N ALA A 56 -7.35 -7.85 -0.01
CA ALA A 56 -8.79 -7.99 0.13
C ALA A 56 -9.30 -9.35 -0.39
N ALA A 57 -8.72 -9.86 -1.47
CA ALA A 57 -9.05 -11.19 -2.01
C ALA A 57 -8.72 -12.36 -1.07
N VAL A 58 -7.81 -12.16 -0.10
CA VAL A 58 -7.42 -13.18 0.89
C VAL A 58 -8.23 -13.04 2.17
N CYS A 59 -8.38 -11.83 2.68
CA CYS A 59 -9.15 -11.54 3.88
C CYS A 59 -9.61 -10.07 3.87
N PRO A 60 -10.85 -9.80 3.46
CA PRO A 60 -11.38 -8.44 3.39
C PRO A 60 -11.26 -7.67 4.71
N THR A 61 -11.63 -8.32 5.83
CA THR A 61 -11.57 -7.69 7.16
C THR A 61 -10.18 -7.21 7.57
N CYS A 62 -9.14 -8.01 7.28
CA CYS A 62 -7.77 -7.60 7.58
C CYS A 62 -7.27 -6.54 6.61
N ALA A 63 -7.68 -6.61 5.34
CA ALA A 63 -7.38 -5.59 4.34
C ALA A 63 -8.00 -4.24 4.68
N ASP A 64 -9.26 -4.21 5.14
CA ASP A 64 -9.93 -2.98 5.61
C ASP A 64 -9.18 -2.33 6.79
N ARG A 65 -8.69 -3.15 7.74
CA ARG A 65 -7.86 -2.65 8.84
C ARG A 65 -6.53 -2.07 8.33
N TYR A 66 -5.91 -2.77 7.38
CA TYR A 66 -4.67 -2.29 6.78
C TYR A 66 -4.89 -0.97 6.01
N ALA A 67 -6.01 -0.87 5.27
CA ALA A 67 -6.37 0.36 4.57
C ALA A 67 -6.60 1.52 5.56
N ALA A 68 -7.28 1.28 6.69
CA ALA A 68 -7.47 2.29 7.72
C ALA A 68 -6.14 2.73 8.35
N ASP A 69 -5.22 1.80 8.62
CA ASP A 69 -3.89 2.13 9.12
C ASP A 69 -3.06 2.90 8.07
N ALA A 70 -3.15 2.51 6.80
CA ALA A 70 -2.51 3.21 5.69
C ALA A 70 -3.07 4.64 5.54
N TRP A 71 -4.40 4.81 5.67
CA TRP A 71 -5.04 6.11 5.68
C TRP A 71 -4.46 7.02 6.78
N HIS A 72 -4.38 6.53 8.01
CA HIS A 72 -3.79 7.29 9.12
C HIS A 72 -2.34 7.70 8.87
N LEU A 73 -1.54 6.82 8.25
CA LEU A 73 -0.15 7.12 7.89
C LEU A 73 -0.06 8.25 6.86
N ILE A 74 -0.91 8.21 5.84
CA ILE A 74 -0.88 9.15 4.72
C ILE A 74 -1.45 10.49 5.18
N HIS A 75 -2.61 10.47 5.82
CA HIS A 75 -3.30 11.65 6.32
C HIS A 75 -2.46 12.42 7.34
N ALA A 76 -1.87 11.73 8.32
CA ALA A 76 -1.00 12.39 9.30
C ALA A 76 0.19 13.13 8.67
N GLY A 77 0.69 12.62 7.55
CA GLY A 77 1.75 13.30 6.79
C GLY A 77 1.27 14.50 5.96
N MET A 78 -0.03 14.67 5.76
CA MET A 78 -0.61 15.80 5.03
C MET A 78 -1.18 16.87 5.97
N SER A 79 -1.88 16.43 7.01
CA SER A 79 -2.70 17.31 7.88
C SER A 79 -2.26 17.33 9.34
N GLY A 80 -1.23 16.55 9.69
CA GLY A 80 -0.82 16.41 11.09
C GLY A 80 -1.55 15.29 11.84
N GLY A 81 -1.35 15.25 13.15
CA GLY A 81 -1.87 14.21 14.04
C GLY A 81 -0.97 12.96 14.13
N LYS A 82 -1.24 12.08 15.08
CA LYS A 82 -0.43 10.87 15.33
C LYS A 82 1.06 11.15 15.57
N GLY A 83 1.36 12.22 16.31
CA GLY A 83 2.71 12.66 16.57
C GLY A 83 3.39 13.43 15.43
N VAL A 84 2.62 13.86 14.43
CA VAL A 84 3.05 14.76 13.36
C VAL A 84 2.44 16.14 13.63
N PRO A 85 3.22 17.24 13.59
CA PRO A 85 2.70 18.60 13.81
C PRO A 85 1.69 19.00 12.73
N ASP A 86 0.67 19.78 13.11
CA ASP A 86 -0.35 20.28 12.17
C ASP A 86 0.23 21.32 11.18
N THR A 87 1.42 21.86 11.48
CA THR A 87 2.16 22.75 10.59
C THR A 87 2.45 22.14 9.22
N VAL A 88 2.50 20.82 9.10
CA VAL A 88 2.70 20.11 7.81
C VAL A 88 1.59 20.40 6.79
N ALA A 89 0.40 20.78 7.25
CA ALA A 89 -0.70 21.17 6.36
C ALA A 89 -0.36 22.43 5.52
N ARG A 90 0.56 23.26 5.98
CA ARG A 90 1.04 24.47 5.29
C ARG A 90 2.34 24.27 4.51
N SER A 91 2.94 23.09 4.56
CA SER A 91 4.14 22.76 3.79
C SER A 91 3.83 22.63 2.31
N THR A 92 4.80 22.97 1.45
CA THR A 92 4.70 22.70 0.01
C THR A 92 4.51 21.20 -0.25
N ARG A 93 3.41 20.84 -0.92
CA ARG A 93 3.01 19.44 -1.13
C ARG A 93 2.54 19.20 -2.55
N LEU A 94 2.94 18.09 -3.13
CA LEU A 94 2.53 17.66 -4.46
C LEU A 94 1.96 16.24 -4.42
N PHE A 95 0.94 15.99 -5.23
CA PHE A 95 0.53 14.65 -5.62
C PHE A 95 1.13 14.31 -6.98
N VAL A 96 1.92 13.25 -7.03
CA VAL A 96 2.73 12.88 -8.19
C VAL A 96 2.36 11.48 -8.65
N THR A 97 2.15 11.31 -9.96
CA THR A 97 1.98 10.00 -10.60
C THR A 97 3.12 9.74 -11.58
N LEU A 98 3.90 8.68 -11.31
CA LEU A 98 4.94 8.18 -12.20
C LEU A 98 4.47 6.89 -12.87
N THR A 99 4.46 6.88 -14.20
CA THR A 99 3.88 5.81 -15.01
C THR A 99 4.97 4.99 -15.70
N ALA A 100 4.72 3.69 -15.91
CA ALA A 100 5.57 2.84 -16.74
C ALA A 100 5.56 3.30 -18.20
N PRO A 101 6.64 3.10 -18.96
CA PRO A 101 6.66 3.35 -20.40
C PRO A 101 5.70 2.41 -21.15
N SER A 102 5.58 2.61 -22.45
CA SER A 102 4.89 1.68 -23.34
C SER A 102 5.80 0.51 -23.68
N PHE A 103 5.25 -0.70 -23.67
CA PHE A 103 5.87 -1.94 -24.16
C PHE A 103 5.11 -2.51 -25.36
N GLY A 104 4.24 -1.73 -25.95
CA GLY A 104 3.36 -2.06 -27.08
C GLY A 104 2.04 -1.33 -26.96
N ALA A 105 1.30 -1.24 -28.07
CA ALA A 105 -0.03 -0.64 -28.08
C ALA A 105 -1.02 -1.51 -27.32
N VAL A 106 -1.84 -0.91 -26.48
CA VAL A 106 -2.90 -1.61 -25.72
C VAL A 106 -4.26 -1.02 -26.03
N HIS A 107 -5.30 -1.83 -25.92
CA HIS A 107 -6.67 -1.34 -26.00
C HIS A 107 -6.93 -0.33 -24.87
N ASN A 108 -7.34 0.87 -25.25
CA ASN A 108 -7.62 1.98 -24.34
C ASN A 108 -8.89 2.75 -24.76
N ARG A 109 -9.27 3.72 -23.99
CA ARG A 109 -10.41 4.62 -24.24
C ARG A 109 -9.98 6.07 -24.12
N PRO A 110 -9.32 6.63 -25.14
CA PRO A 110 -9.06 8.07 -25.16
C PRO A 110 -10.37 8.84 -25.37
N ASP A 111 -10.50 10.00 -24.74
CA ASP A 111 -11.74 10.80 -24.80
C ASP A 111 -12.02 11.41 -26.18
N LYS A 112 -10.94 11.72 -26.95
CA LYS A 112 -11.02 12.54 -28.17
C LYS A 112 -10.62 11.81 -29.45
N ARG A 113 -10.28 10.53 -29.38
CA ARG A 113 -9.82 9.73 -30.54
C ARG A 113 -10.16 8.26 -30.34
N PRO A 114 -10.25 7.45 -31.41
CA PRO A 114 -10.37 6.01 -31.26
C PRO A 114 -9.11 5.41 -30.61
N CYS A 115 -9.25 4.20 -30.08
CA CYS A 115 -8.14 3.37 -29.68
C CYS A 115 -7.14 3.16 -30.83
N SER A 116 -5.88 2.85 -30.54
CA SER A 116 -4.87 2.50 -31.55
C SER A 116 -5.24 1.30 -32.44
N CYS A 117 -6.23 0.49 -32.04
CA CYS A 117 -6.83 -0.54 -32.90
C CYS A 117 -7.87 0.01 -33.92
N GLY A 118 -8.07 1.32 -34.00
CA GLY A 118 -9.01 2.00 -34.88
C GLY A 118 -10.47 2.02 -34.41
N LYS A 119 -10.80 1.45 -33.26
CA LYS A 119 -12.18 1.35 -32.75
C LYS A 119 -12.39 2.16 -31.46
N TRP A 120 -13.62 2.60 -31.25
CA TRP A 120 -14.07 3.13 -29.96
C TRP A 120 -14.52 1.97 -29.07
N HIS A 121 -14.12 1.99 -27.79
CA HIS A 121 -14.48 0.94 -26.83
C HIS A 121 -15.40 1.47 -25.73
N PRO A 122 -16.41 0.69 -25.30
CA PRO A 122 -17.23 1.03 -24.14
C PRO A 122 -16.44 0.83 -22.83
N ASP A 123 -16.94 1.37 -21.71
CA ASP A 123 -16.32 1.25 -20.37
C ASP A 123 -16.05 -0.20 -19.94
N GLY A 124 -16.98 -1.08 -20.23
CA GLY A 124 -16.92 -2.50 -19.90
C GLY A 124 -16.17 -3.37 -20.91
N TYR A 125 -15.48 -2.79 -21.91
CA TYR A 125 -14.80 -3.59 -22.92
C TYR A 125 -13.74 -4.52 -22.29
N ARG A 126 -13.89 -5.83 -22.48
CA ARG A 126 -13.12 -6.87 -21.80
C ARG A 126 -11.62 -6.82 -22.07
N LEU A 127 -11.21 -6.32 -23.24
CA LEU A 127 -9.81 -6.25 -23.64
C LEU A 127 -9.11 -4.94 -23.25
N LEU A 128 -9.77 -4.02 -22.55
CA LEU A 128 -9.09 -2.80 -22.09
C LEU A 128 -7.84 -3.14 -21.28
N GLY A 129 -6.70 -2.58 -21.69
CA GLY A 129 -5.39 -2.85 -21.10
C GLY A 129 -4.63 -4.03 -21.72
N SER A 130 -5.30 -4.90 -22.51
CA SER A 130 -4.61 -5.96 -23.25
C SER A 130 -3.95 -5.41 -24.51
N PRO A 131 -2.85 -6.01 -24.99
CA PRO A 131 -2.20 -5.61 -26.24
C PRO A 131 -3.15 -5.65 -27.43
N VAL A 132 -3.00 -4.68 -28.34
CA VAL A 132 -3.69 -4.69 -29.64
C VAL A 132 -3.14 -5.82 -30.50
N ASP A 133 -1.84 -6.05 -30.41
CA ASP A 133 -1.13 -7.15 -31.03
C ASP A 133 -0.24 -7.82 -29.96
N PRO A 134 -0.66 -9.00 -29.45
CA PRO A 134 0.08 -9.72 -28.44
C PRO A 134 1.48 -10.18 -28.87
N ASP A 135 1.69 -10.46 -30.16
CA ASP A 135 2.96 -10.99 -30.67
C ASP A 135 4.04 -9.91 -30.72
N SER A 136 3.65 -8.65 -30.93
CA SER A 136 4.56 -7.50 -30.93
C SER A 136 4.74 -6.86 -29.55
N TYR A 137 4.03 -7.31 -28.52
CA TYR A 137 4.14 -6.73 -27.18
C TYR A 137 5.40 -7.22 -26.46
N ASP A 138 6.22 -6.27 -25.97
CA ASP A 138 7.47 -6.57 -25.26
C ASP A 138 7.24 -7.04 -23.81
N TYR A 139 6.77 -8.29 -23.64
CA TYR A 139 6.56 -8.91 -22.34
C TYR A 139 7.83 -9.00 -21.49
N THR A 140 8.96 -9.28 -22.12
CA THR A 140 10.27 -9.33 -21.46
C THR A 140 10.64 -7.97 -20.86
N GLY A 141 10.55 -6.91 -21.66
CA GLY A 141 10.83 -5.55 -21.19
C GLY A 141 9.86 -5.10 -20.09
N ALA A 142 8.58 -5.44 -20.23
CA ALA A 142 7.56 -5.12 -19.23
C ALA A 142 7.85 -5.76 -17.86
N VAL A 143 8.18 -7.05 -17.83
CA VAL A 143 8.54 -7.79 -16.61
C VAL A 143 9.83 -7.27 -15.99
N LEU A 144 10.87 -7.04 -16.79
CA LEU A 144 12.15 -6.50 -16.32
C LEU A 144 11.96 -5.09 -15.74
N TRP A 145 11.15 -4.25 -16.37
CA TRP A 145 10.80 -2.94 -15.83
C TRP A 145 10.10 -3.05 -14.48
N GLN A 146 9.09 -3.93 -14.36
CA GLN A 146 8.38 -4.21 -13.12
C GLN A 146 9.34 -4.60 -12.00
N ALA A 147 10.26 -5.53 -12.30
CA ALA A 147 11.25 -6.02 -11.33
C ALA A 147 12.17 -4.91 -10.81
N HIS A 148 12.47 -3.91 -11.64
CA HIS A 148 13.39 -2.81 -11.31
C HIS A 148 12.66 -1.52 -10.88
N SER A 149 11.33 -1.47 -10.92
CA SER A 149 10.55 -0.26 -10.61
C SER A 149 10.85 0.30 -9.21
N GLY A 150 11.16 -0.55 -8.24
CA GLY A 150 11.60 -0.14 -6.90
C GLY A 150 12.97 0.56 -6.91
N GLN A 151 13.89 0.12 -7.76
CA GLN A 151 15.22 0.76 -7.93
C GLN A 151 15.08 2.08 -8.69
N LEU A 152 14.19 2.15 -9.70
CA LEU A 152 13.86 3.41 -10.39
C LEU A 152 13.30 4.43 -9.40
N TRP A 153 12.40 4.03 -8.50
CA TRP A 153 11.91 4.90 -7.43
C TRP A 153 13.02 5.38 -6.51
N HIS A 154 13.91 4.50 -6.10
CA HIS A 154 15.05 4.89 -5.24
C HIS A 154 15.95 5.91 -5.93
N ARG A 155 16.32 5.68 -7.19
CA ARG A 155 17.09 6.65 -7.98
C ARG A 155 16.35 7.96 -8.20
N PHE A 156 15.03 7.90 -8.42
CA PHE A 156 14.20 9.09 -8.52
C PHE A 156 14.27 9.93 -7.25
N THR A 157 14.17 9.34 -6.06
CA THR A 157 14.25 10.10 -4.80
C THR A 157 15.62 10.73 -4.57
N ILE A 158 16.69 10.13 -5.08
CA ILE A 158 18.04 10.72 -5.06
C ILE A 158 18.12 11.89 -6.05
N ALA A 159 17.65 11.68 -7.29
CA ALA A 159 17.64 12.72 -8.32
C ALA A 159 16.78 13.92 -7.92
N LEU A 160 15.62 13.68 -7.29
CA LEU A 160 14.75 14.73 -6.77
C LEU A 160 15.46 15.63 -5.75
N ARG A 161 16.15 15.04 -4.77
CA ARG A 161 16.92 15.80 -3.80
C ARG A 161 18.03 16.63 -4.45
N ARG A 162 18.68 16.10 -5.49
CA ARG A 162 19.69 16.83 -6.28
C ARG A 162 19.07 17.99 -7.04
N ALA A 163 17.92 17.76 -7.69
CA ALA A 163 17.23 18.80 -8.46
C ALA A 163 16.74 19.94 -7.54
N VAL A 164 16.17 19.61 -6.39
CA VAL A 164 15.74 20.61 -5.40
C VAL A 164 16.94 21.38 -4.85
N ALA A 165 18.05 20.72 -4.51
CA ALA A 165 19.26 21.41 -4.06
C ALA A 165 19.79 22.38 -5.13
N ALA A 166 19.86 21.94 -6.39
CA ALA A 166 20.30 22.77 -7.52
C ALA A 166 19.39 23.98 -7.74
N ALA A 167 18.06 23.82 -7.63
CA ALA A 167 17.09 24.91 -7.74
C ALA A 167 17.31 26.01 -6.66
N GLY A 168 17.79 25.63 -5.48
CA GLY A 168 18.15 26.56 -4.42
C GLY A 168 19.61 27.05 -4.45
N GLY A 169 20.38 26.75 -5.51
CA GLY A 169 21.80 27.08 -5.58
C GLY A 169 22.67 26.34 -4.54
N LEU A 170 22.19 25.20 -4.02
CA LEU A 170 22.84 24.47 -2.92
C LEU A 170 23.53 23.20 -3.42
N THR A 171 24.59 22.80 -2.76
CA THR A 171 25.07 21.42 -2.88
C THR A 171 24.14 20.45 -2.13
N VAL A 172 24.10 19.18 -2.55
CA VAL A 172 23.29 18.15 -1.87
C VAL A 172 23.63 18.04 -0.37
N ARG A 173 24.91 18.22 -0.03
CA ARG A 173 25.37 18.19 1.37
C ARG A 173 24.83 19.39 2.14
N ALA A 174 24.91 20.59 1.59
CA ALA A 174 24.43 21.81 2.23
C ALA A 174 22.90 21.84 2.33
N SER A 175 22.19 21.31 1.33
CA SER A 175 20.71 21.32 1.32
C SER A 175 20.09 20.68 2.57
N GLY A 176 20.75 19.71 3.18
CA GLY A 176 20.32 19.07 4.41
C GLY A 176 20.25 19.99 5.62
N ALA A 177 20.94 21.13 5.62
CA ALA A 177 20.85 22.16 6.64
C ALA A 177 19.65 23.13 6.45
N HIS A 178 18.98 23.05 5.29
CA HIS A 178 17.91 23.98 4.92
C HIS A 178 16.56 23.31 4.73
N LEU A 179 16.54 22.05 4.26
CA LEU A 179 15.29 21.37 3.90
C LEU A 179 15.38 19.85 3.96
N ARG A 180 14.22 19.21 4.01
CA ARG A 180 14.03 17.76 3.85
C ARG A 180 12.92 17.51 2.83
N ILE A 181 13.12 16.53 1.96
CA ILE A 181 12.05 16.02 1.08
C ILE A 181 11.56 14.72 1.67
N SER A 182 10.27 14.70 1.98
CA SER A 182 9.57 13.53 2.51
C SER A 182 8.50 13.06 1.53
N TYR A 183 8.11 11.79 1.61
CA TYR A 183 7.08 11.22 0.74
C TYR A 183 6.33 10.05 1.37
N ALA A 184 5.11 9.83 0.91
CA ALA A 184 4.39 8.57 0.99
C ALA A 184 4.04 8.13 -0.43
N LYS A 185 4.37 6.87 -0.81
CA LYS A 185 4.20 6.32 -2.15
C LYS A 185 3.43 5.02 -2.10
N VAL A 186 2.44 4.86 -2.99
CA VAL A 186 1.76 3.59 -3.27
C VAL A 186 2.00 3.14 -4.70
N ALA A 187 2.02 1.81 -4.89
CA ALA A 187 1.99 1.20 -6.20
C ALA A 187 0.57 0.75 -6.53
N GLU A 188 0.10 1.03 -7.72
CA GLU A 188 -1.17 0.56 -8.25
C GLU A 188 -0.96 -0.13 -9.59
N TYR A 189 -1.63 -1.28 -9.82
CA TYR A 189 -1.63 -1.89 -11.14
C TYR A 189 -2.62 -1.20 -12.07
N GLN A 190 -2.14 -0.77 -13.22
CA GLN A 190 -2.98 -0.36 -14.34
C GLN A 190 -3.61 -1.60 -14.99
N ARG A 191 -4.68 -1.42 -15.77
CA ARG A 191 -5.33 -2.51 -16.50
C ARG A 191 -4.39 -3.31 -17.41
N ARG A 192 -3.29 -2.67 -17.89
CA ARG A 192 -2.25 -3.32 -18.68
C ARG A 192 -1.22 -4.12 -17.86
N GLY A 193 -1.48 -4.39 -16.60
CA GLY A 193 -0.64 -5.22 -15.75
C GLY A 193 0.68 -4.56 -15.29
N LEU A 194 0.88 -3.28 -15.55
CA LEU A 194 2.07 -2.53 -15.10
C LEU A 194 1.72 -1.65 -13.92
N VAL A 195 2.64 -1.52 -12.96
CA VAL A 195 2.45 -0.58 -11.84
C VAL A 195 2.71 0.85 -12.29
N HIS A 196 1.91 1.77 -11.73
CA HIS A 196 2.30 3.16 -11.60
C HIS A 196 2.41 3.53 -10.12
N PHE A 197 3.16 4.56 -9.83
CA PHE A 197 3.35 5.04 -8.47
C PHE A 197 2.62 6.35 -8.27
N HIS A 198 1.74 6.37 -7.28
CA HIS A 198 1.18 7.60 -6.73
C HIS A 198 1.97 7.98 -5.49
N ALA A 199 2.34 9.22 -5.37
CA ALA A 199 3.10 9.70 -4.22
C ALA A 199 2.65 11.08 -3.78
N VAL A 200 2.45 11.26 -2.48
CA VAL A 200 2.51 12.59 -1.87
C VAL A 200 3.97 12.91 -1.58
N ILE A 201 4.46 13.99 -2.14
CA ILE A 201 5.80 14.54 -1.89
C ILE A 201 5.63 15.85 -1.14
N ARG A 202 6.30 15.98 0.01
CA ARG A 202 6.26 17.16 0.86
C ARG A 202 7.66 17.69 1.10
N ALA A 203 7.80 19.00 1.04
CA ALA A 203 9.00 19.72 1.45
C ALA A 203 8.86 20.21 2.90
N ASP A 204 9.82 19.85 3.74
CA ASP A 204 9.92 20.24 5.12
C ASP A 204 11.19 21.10 5.31
N GLY A 205 11.28 21.83 6.41
CA GLY A 205 12.52 22.53 6.80
C GLY A 205 13.61 21.57 7.32
N PRO A 206 14.70 22.11 7.89
CA PRO A 206 15.88 21.33 8.28
C PRO A 206 15.61 20.29 9.37
N THR A 207 14.68 20.55 10.29
CA THR A 207 14.29 19.60 11.36
C THR A 207 13.17 18.64 10.94
N GLY A 208 12.73 18.70 9.67
CA GLY A 208 11.63 17.91 9.16
C GLY A 208 10.27 18.57 9.38
N PRO A 209 9.23 17.83 9.76
CA PRO A 209 7.86 18.33 9.88
C PRO A 209 7.69 19.46 10.91
N ASP A 210 8.65 19.63 11.82
CA ASP A 210 8.64 20.65 12.86
C ASP A 210 9.10 22.04 12.37
N SER A 211 9.54 22.15 11.13
CA SER A 211 10.02 23.40 10.53
C SER A 211 9.52 23.60 9.10
N ALA A 212 9.26 24.88 8.77
CA ALA A 212 8.82 25.25 7.43
C ALA A 212 9.96 25.14 6.40
N PRO A 213 9.65 24.76 5.14
CA PRO A 213 10.62 24.76 4.06
C PRO A 213 11.05 26.20 3.73
N PRO A 214 12.20 26.39 3.03
CA PRO A 214 12.60 27.70 2.55
C PRO A 214 11.56 28.30 1.61
N VAL A 215 11.34 29.62 1.70
CA VAL A 215 10.31 30.36 0.95
C VAL A 215 10.46 30.19 -0.59
N TRP A 216 11.69 30.05 -1.09
CA TRP A 216 11.94 29.84 -2.51
C TRP A 216 11.43 28.47 -3.02
N LEU A 217 11.24 27.49 -2.15
CA LEU A 217 10.77 26.14 -2.53
C LEU A 217 9.23 26.13 -2.66
N THR A 218 8.76 26.82 -3.68
CA THR A 218 7.34 26.88 -4.06
C THR A 218 6.85 25.57 -4.65
N PRO A 219 5.53 25.35 -4.78
CA PRO A 219 4.97 24.19 -5.47
C PRO A 219 5.50 24.03 -6.91
N ASP A 220 5.64 25.11 -7.67
CA ASP A 220 6.17 25.08 -9.05
C ASP A 220 7.63 24.64 -9.10
N VAL A 221 8.47 25.18 -8.22
CA VAL A 221 9.89 24.78 -8.12
C VAL A 221 10.01 23.29 -7.76
N LEU A 222 9.19 22.82 -6.83
CA LEU A 222 9.18 21.40 -6.47
C LEU A 222 8.64 20.53 -7.63
N ALA A 223 7.62 20.99 -8.36
CA ALA A 223 7.06 20.29 -9.51
C ALA A 223 8.08 20.15 -10.65
N ASP A 224 8.82 21.20 -10.94
CA ASP A 224 9.89 21.17 -11.95
C ASP A 224 11.05 20.26 -11.54
N ALA A 225 11.42 20.26 -10.25
CA ALA A 225 12.38 19.31 -9.71
C ALA A 225 11.91 17.85 -9.83
N VAL A 226 10.61 17.58 -9.64
CA VAL A 226 10.01 16.26 -9.84
C VAL A 226 10.10 15.83 -11.30
N ARG A 227 9.71 16.69 -12.24
CA ARG A 227 9.77 16.40 -13.69
C ARG A 227 11.21 16.17 -14.15
N THR A 228 12.14 17.03 -13.72
CA THR A 228 13.57 16.88 -13.99
C THR A 228 14.10 15.56 -13.46
N ALA A 229 13.80 15.21 -12.20
CA ALA A 229 14.24 13.95 -11.61
C ALA A 229 13.66 12.73 -12.34
N ALA A 230 12.39 12.75 -12.73
CA ALA A 230 11.75 11.66 -13.44
C ALA A 230 12.35 11.44 -14.83
N SER A 231 12.65 12.50 -15.57
CA SER A 231 13.26 12.42 -16.90
C SER A 231 14.72 11.96 -16.87
N PHE A 232 15.46 12.33 -15.83
CA PHE A 232 16.88 12.01 -15.69
C PHE A 232 17.14 10.55 -15.30
N VAL A 233 16.22 9.90 -14.60
CA VAL A 233 16.46 8.58 -14.01
C VAL A 233 16.40 7.47 -15.05
N GLN A 234 17.51 6.73 -15.14
CA GLN A 234 17.66 5.54 -15.99
C GLN A 234 18.38 4.44 -15.23
N LEU A 235 18.02 3.20 -15.54
CA LEU A 235 18.70 1.95 -15.21
C LEU A 235 18.95 1.17 -16.50
N GLU A 236 19.93 0.31 -16.49
CA GLU A 236 20.19 -0.64 -17.56
C GLU A 236 20.11 -2.07 -17.03
N THR A 237 19.59 -2.96 -17.85
CA THR A 237 19.57 -4.40 -17.58
C THR A 237 19.76 -5.14 -18.91
N ALA A 238 20.38 -6.33 -18.86
CA ALA A 238 20.50 -7.17 -20.05
C ALA A 238 19.17 -7.85 -20.36
N ARG A 239 18.86 -8.02 -21.64
CA ARG A 239 17.83 -8.93 -22.16
C ARG A 239 18.37 -10.35 -22.29
N PRO A 240 17.50 -11.38 -22.45
CA PRO A 240 17.94 -12.76 -22.67
C PRO A 240 18.86 -12.95 -23.89
N ASP A 241 18.71 -12.12 -24.92
CA ASP A 241 19.50 -12.10 -26.13
C ASP A 241 20.84 -11.35 -26.02
N GLY A 242 21.16 -10.85 -24.80
CA GLY A 242 22.37 -10.08 -24.52
C GLY A 242 22.29 -8.61 -24.87
N THR A 243 21.19 -8.12 -25.48
CA THR A 243 21.02 -6.70 -25.75
C THR A 243 20.72 -5.92 -24.47
N THR A 244 21.08 -4.64 -24.44
CA THR A 244 20.83 -3.77 -23.28
C THR A 244 19.46 -3.13 -23.36
N LEU A 245 18.68 -3.25 -22.28
CA LEU A 245 17.40 -2.59 -22.08
C LEU A 245 17.57 -1.40 -21.14
N ALA A 246 17.27 -0.19 -21.64
CA ALA A 246 17.20 1.01 -20.82
C ALA A 246 15.82 1.11 -20.13
N LEU A 247 15.83 1.10 -18.82
CA LEU A 247 14.64 1.20 -17.97
C LEU A 247 14.49 2.65 -17.49
N ARG A 248 13.35 3.27 -17.78
CA ARG A 248 13.03 4.67 -17.43
C ARG A 248 11.58 4.77 -16.98
N TRP A 249 11.20 5.92 -16.42
CA TRP A 249 9.80 6.29 -16.29
C TRP A 249 9.20 6.60 -17.66
N GLY A 250 7.89 6.39 -17.79
CA GLY A 250 7.15 6.81 -18.99
C GLY A 250 7.12 8.34 -19.11
N LYS A 251 6.77 8.82 -20.30
CA LYS A 251 6.69 10.27 -20.58
C LYS A 251 5.58 10.96 -19.77
N GLN A 252 4.55 10.23 -19.37
CA GLN A 252 3.47 10.76 -18.56
C GLN A 252 3.92 10.82 -17.10
N VAL A 253 4.13 12.05 -16.62
CA VAL A 253 4.43 12.40 -15.23
C VAL A 253 3.41 13.46 -14.83
N ASP A 254 2.40 13.05 -14.08
CA ASP A 254 1.36 13.95 -13.60
C ASP A 254 1.78 14.51 -12.24
N VAL A 255 1.73 15.83 -12.12
CA VAL A 255 2.09 16.55 -10.90
C VAL A 255 0.97 17.55 -10.62
N LYS A 256 0.32 17.37 -9.47
CA LYS A 256 -0.74 18.28 -8.99
C LYS A 256 -0.27 18.92 -7.69
N ASP A 257 -0.44 20.23 -7.58
CA ASP A 257 -0.28 20.95 -6.31
C ASP A 257 -1.46 20.58 -5.40
N ILE A 258 -1.15 20.17 -4.18
CA ILE A 258 -2.11 19.84 -3.13
C ILE A 258 -1.92 20.74 -1.90
N THR A 259 -1.18 21.83 -2.06
CA THR A 259 -0.95 22.82 -0.99
C THR A 259 -2.16 23.73 -0.81
N ALA A 260 -2.87 24.01 -1.90
CA ALA A 260 -4.10 24.81 -1.94
C ALA A 260 -5.36 23.92 -2.05
N THR A 261 -6.54 24.50 -1.80
CA THR A 261 -7.82 23.82 -1.61
C THR A 261 -8.42 23.09 -2.81
N ASP A 262 -7.90 23.28 -4.02
CA ASP A 262 -8.50 22.75 -5.26
C ASP A 262 -7.76 21.50 -5.76
N VAL A 263 -8.09 20.34 -5.24
CA VAL A 263 -7.68 19.07 -5.85
C VAL A 263 -8.90 18.44 -6.51
N ASP A 264 -9.04 18.62 -7.82
CA ASP A 264 -9.88 17.78 -8.67
C ASP A 264 -9.38 16.32 -8.59
N ILE A 265 -9.92 15.59 -7.67
CA ILE A 265 -9.92 14.13 -7.70
C ILE A 265 -11.23 13.77 -8.39
N ASP A 266 -11.15 13.13 -9.54
CA ASP A 266 -12.22 12.75 -10.46
C ASP A 266 -13.25 11.76 -9.83
N ASP A 267 -13.81 12.14 -8.69
CA ASP A 267 -14.96 11.51 -8.00
C ASP A 267 -15.85 12.66 -7.49
N GLY A 268 -16.69 13.18 -8.42
CA GLY A 268 -17.55 14.31 -8.27
C GLY A 268 -18.27 14.46 -6.92
N ASP A 269 -17.80 15.40 -6.14
CA ASP A 269 -18.59 16.24 -5.23
C ASP A 269 -17.65 17.32 -4.66
N ASP A 270 -18.00 18.56 -5.00
CA ASP A 270 -17.25 19.77 -4.67
C ASP A 270 -17.68 20.28 -3.29
N ASP A 271 -16.76 20.32 -2.33
CA ASP A 271 -16.82 21.15 -1.13
C ASP A 271 -15.41 21.58 -0.73
N GLY A 272 -15.11 22.86 -0.93
CA GLY A 272 -13.78 23.50 -0.92
C GLY A 272 -13.05 23.60 0.43
N ASP A 273 -13.10 22.58 1.31
CA ASP A 273 -12.32 22.55 2.54
C ASP A 273 -11.06 21.69 2.37
N GLN A 274 -9.87 22.28 2.66
CA GLN A 274 -8.57 21.61 2.59
C GLN A 274 -8.52 20.30 3.40
N ALA A 275 -9.16 20.27 4.57
CA ALA A 275 -9.20 19.09 5.40
C ALA A 275 -10.00 17.95 4.73
N VAL A 276 -11.04 18.28 3.96
CA VAL A 276 -11.83 17.35 3.18
C VAL A 276 -11.03 16.82 1.99
N ALA A 277 -10.29 17.70 1.29
CA ALA A 277 -9.41 17.31 0.19
C ALA A 277 -8.30 16.36 0.64
N ASP A 278 -7.61 16.66 1.74
CA ASP A 278 -6.57 15.79 2.33
C ASP A 278 -7.16 14.43 2.77
N THR A 279 -8.36 14.42 3.32
CA THR A 279 -9.09 13.21 3.74
C THR A 279 -9.43 12.33 2.53
N ARG A 280 -9.95 12.93 1.44
CA ARG A 280 -10.27 12.23 0.19
C ARG A 280 -9.01 11.65 -0.46
N LEU A 281 -7.94 12.45 -0.57
CA LEU A 281 -6.67 12.02 -1.15
C LEU A 281 -6.02 10.89 -0.33
N ALA A 282 -6.02 10.97 1.00
CA ALA A 282 -5.55 9.89 1.86
C ALA A 282 -6.37 8.61 1.68
N GLY A 283 -7.70 8.73 1.51
CA GLY A 283 -8.61 7.62 1.21
C GLY A 283 -8.30 6.98 -0.14
N TYR A 284 -8.13 7.80 -1.17
CA TYR A 284 -7.75 7.38 -2.52
C TYR A 284 -6.44 6.58 -2.50
N ILE A 285 -5.38 7.11 -1.91
CA ILE A 285 -4.08 6.45 -1.84
C ILE A 285 -4.15 5.17 -0.99
N ALA A 286 -4.85 5.18 0.15
CA ALA A 286 -4.99 4.02 1.03
C ALA A 286 -5.74 2.86 0.36
N LYS A 287 -6.75 3.15 -0.49
CA LYS A 287 -7.48 2.17 -1.28
C LYS A 287 -6.53 1.33 -2.15
N TYR A 288 -5.53 1.96 -2.78
CA TYR A 288 -4.57 1.26 -3.63
C TYR A 288 -3.57 0.41 -2.86
N ALA A 289 -3.25 0.78 -1.63
CA ALA A 289 -2.37 -0.02 -0.78
C ALA A 289 -2.89 -1.45 -0.48
N THR A 290 -4.19 -1.70 -0.68
CA THR A 290 -4.85 -3.00 -0.44
C THR A 290 -5.24 -3.75 -1.70
N LYS A 291 -5.19 -3.12 -2.88
CA LYS A 291 -5.46 -3.78 -4.16
C LYS A 291 -4.35 -4.79 -4.51
N GLY A 292 -4.73 -5.88 -5.17
CA GLY A 292 -3.82 -6.84 -5.79
C GLY A 292 -3.52 -6.49 -7.25
N THR A 293 -3.10 -7.47 -8.03
CA THR A 293 -2.77 -7.34 -9.46
C THR A 293 -3.96 -7.03 -10.36
N GLY A 294 -5.19 -7.24 -9.86
CA GLY A 294 -6.45 -6.93 -10.54
C GLY A 294 -7.65 -7.28 -9.67
N ALA A 295 -8.72 -6.52 -9.74
CA ALA A 295 -9.94 -6.73 -8.93
C ALA A 295 -10.70 -8.01 -9.30
N THR A 296 -10.41 -8.60 -10.46
CA THR A 296 -11.14 -9.75 -11.06
C THR A 296 -10.28 -10.99 -11.25
N GLU A 297 -8.98 -10.94 -10.94
CA GLU A 297 -8.07 -12.02 -11.30
C GLU A 297 -7.58 -12.78 -10.06
N THR A 298 -7.81 -14.09 -10.06
CA THR A 298 -7.48 -15.02 -8.97
C THR A 298 -5.98 -15.26 -8.78
N GLY A 299 -5.12 -14.45 -9.42
CA GLY A 299 -3.68 -14.59 -9.53
C GLY A 299 -2.85 -14.30 -8.29
N ASP A 300 -3.43 -13.90 -7.16
CA ASP A 300 -2.69 -13.49 -5.96
C ASP A 300 -1.97 -14.63 -5.21
N ARG A 301 -2.01 -15.86 -5.73
CA ARG A 301 -1.31 -17.01 -5.14
C ARG A 301 0.02 -17.25 -5.85
N ARG A 302 1.05 -17.61 -5.07
CA ARG A 302 2.36 -17.95 -5.59
C ARG A 302 2.27 -19.01 -6.68
N ILE A 303 2.88 -18.75 -7.83
CA ILE A 303 3.05 -19.73 -8.90
C ILE A 303 4.06 -20.78 -8.44
N ARG A 304 3.73 -22.07 -8.64
CA ARG A 304 4.55 -23.20 -8.18
C ARG A 304 5.06 -24.09 -9.32
N SER A 305 4.41 -24.05 -10.46
CA SER A 305 4.73 -24.87 -11.62
C SER A 305 4.13 -24.30 -12.90
N GLN A 306 4.58 -24.78 -14.07
CA GLN A 306 3.98 -24.46 -15.35
C GLN A 306 2.49 -24.84 -15.39
N MET A 307 2.14 -26.05 -14.93
CA MET A 307 0.74 -26.50 -14.86
C MET A 307 -0.15 -25.55 -14.04
N HIS A 308 0.41 -24.86 -13.04
CA HIS A 308 -0.34 -23.85 -12.30
C HIS A 308 -0.65 -22.65 -13.18
N ILE A 309 0.30 -22.18 -14.03
CA ILE A 309 0.08 -21.08 -14.99
C ILE A 309 -1.01 -21.45 -15.99
N ASP A 310 -0.95 -22.67 -16.54
CA ASP A 310 -1.88 -23.17 -17.56
C ASP A 310 -3.34 -23.20 -17.06
N ARG A 311 -3.53 -23.43 -15.76
CA ARG A 311 -4.84 -23.54 -15.11
C ARG A 311 -5.36 -22.22 -14.50
N LEU A 312 -4.58 -21.12 -14.56
CA LEU A 312 -5.04 -19.84 -14.04
C LEU A 312 -6.24 -19.32 -14.84
N ARG A 313 -7.23 -18.81 -14.12
CA ARG A 313 -8.37 -18.10 -14.71
C ARG A 313 -8.07 -16.61 -14.74
N VAL A 314 -7.22 -16.21 -15.67
CA VAL A 314 -6.78 -14.83 -15.89
C VAL A 314 -6.87 -14.53 -17.40
N SER A 315 -6.83 -13.24 -17.77
CA SER A 315 -6.77 -12.86 -19.20
C SER A 315 -5.48 -13.39 -19.85
N ASP A 316 -5.51 -13.57 -21.17
CA ASP A 316 -4.35 -14.04 -21.93
C ASP A 316 -3.15 -13.11 -21.74
N HIS A 317 -3.40 -11.80 -21.69
CA HIS A 317 -2.36 -10.81 -21.40
C HIS A 317 -1.70 -11.02 -20.03
N HIS A 318 -2.49 -11.19 -18.95
CA HIS A 318 -1.93 -11.48 -17.63
C HIS A 318 -1.21 -12.81 -17.58
N ARG A 319 -1.73 -13.84 -18.27
CA ARG A 319 -1.06 -15.13 -18.39
C ARG A 319 0.29 -14.98 -19.07
N ALA A 320 0.38 -14.21 -20.17
CA ALA A 320 1.63 -13.96 -20.89
C ALA A 320 2.63 -13.18 -20.00
N MET A 321 2.19 -12.21 -19.22
CA MET A 321 3.05 -11.52 -18.25
C MET A 321 3.57 -12.47 -17.16
N ILE A 322 2.71 -13.34 -16.61
CA ILE A 322 3.11 -14.35 -15.62
C ILE A 322 4.10 -15.34 -16.24
N GLN A 323 3.82 -15.81 -17.46
CA GLN A 323 4.69 -16.73 -18.19
C GLN A 323 6.06 -16.12 -18.43
N ALA A 324 6.11 -14.89 -18.95
CA ALA A 324 7.38 -14.17 -19.14
C ALA A 324 8.18 -14.03 -17.82
N ALA A 325 7.52 -13.72 -16.72
CA ALA A 325 8.19 -13.65 -15.42
C ALA A 325 8.69 -15.02 -14.94
N TRP A 326 7.95 -16.07 -15.23
CA TRP A 326 8.33 -17.46 -14.90
C TRP A 326 9.54 -17.93 -15.72
N ASP A 327 9.53 -17.69 -17.03
CA ASP A 327 10.59 -18.10 -17.95
C ASP A 327 11.88 -17.33 -17.67
N LEU A 328 11.83 -15.98 -17.57
CA LEU A 328 12.96 -15.17 -17.19
C LEU A 328 13.56 -15.58 -15.84
N GLY A 329 12.71 -15.97 -14.88
CA GLY A 329 13.16 -16.42 -13.56
C GLY A 329 13.78 -17.83 -13.56
N GLY A 330 13.85 -18.48 -14.72
CA GLY A 330 14.62 -19.71 -14.95
C GLY A 330 16.03 -19.48 -15.47
N LEU A 331 16.35 -18.24 -15.87
CA LEU A 331 17.67 -17.88 -16.41
C LEU A 331 18.60 -17.39 -15.30
N ASP A 332 19.84 -17.89 -15.26
CA ASP A 332 20.83 -17.61 -14.21
C ASP A 332 21.11 -16.12 -14.06
N GLN A 333 21.13 -15.38 -15.16
CA GLN A 333 21.35 -13.91 -15.15
C GLN A 333 20.31 -13.11 -14.37
N TYR A 334 19.13 -13.68 -14.08
CA TYR A 334 18.06 -13.02 -13.32
C TYR A 334 17.79 -13.65 -11.94
N THR A 335 18.70 -14.50 -11.45
CA THR A 335 18.56 -15.16 -10.14
C THR A 335 18.27 -14.19 -9.02
N ASP A 336 18.97 -13.04 -8.98
CA ASP A 336 18.80 -12.00 -7.95
C ASP A 336 17.43 -11.30 -8.02
N LEU A 337 16.78 -11.33 -9.16
CA LEU A 337 15.44 -10.75 -9.33
C LEU A 337 14.35 -11.64 -8.75
N LYS A 338 14.63 -12.96 -8.56
CA LYS A 338 13.67 -13.94 -8.01
C LYS A 338 12.32 -13.92 -8.74
N LEU A 339 12.32 -13.78 -10.07
CA LEU A 339 11.12 -13.53 -10.87
C LEU A 339 10.06 -14.63 -10.73
N ARG A 340 10.48 -15.93 -10.64
CA ARG A 340 9.53 -17.03 -10.36
C ARG A 340 8.77 -16.84 -9.05
N HIS A 341 9.43 -16.28 -8.04
CA HIS A 341 8.79 -15.97 -6.76
C HIS A 341 7.74 -14.86 -6.90
N TRP A 342 7.96 -13.92 -7.81
CA TRP A 342 7.11 -12.76 -8.03
C TRP A 342 6.27 -12.85 -9.32
N ALA A 343 6.23 -14.01 -9.99
CA ALA A 343 5.47 -14.21 -11.23
C ALA A 343 3.98 -13.87 -11.05
N HIS A 344 3.37 -14.27 -9.91
CA HIS A 344 1.99 -13.92 -9.56
C HIS A 344 1.76 -12.40 -9.38
N MET A 345 2.82 -11.62 -9.28
CA MET A 345 2.84 -10.16 -9.21
C MET A 345 3.37 -9.54 -10.51
N LEU A 346 3.32 -10.28 -11.61
CA LEU A 346 3.77 -9.85 -12.94
C LEU A 346 5.22 -9.32 -12.95
N GLY A 347 6.07 -9.87 -12.07
CA GLY A 347 7.45 -9.44 -11.86
C GLY A 347 7.67 -8.30 -10.87
N PHE A 348 6.60 -7.62 -10.41
CA PHE A 348 6.74 -6.56 -9.41
C PHE A 348 7.12 -7.12 -8.03
N ARG A 349 8.25 -6.66 -7.48
CA ARG A 349 8.81 -7.10 -6.20
C ARG A 349 8.88 -6.01 -5.13
N GLY A 350 8.24 -4.87 -5.40
CA GLY A 350 8.23 -3.72 -4.50
C GLY A 350 7.15 -3.80 -3.42
N HIS A 351 7.28 -2.94 -2.41
CA HIS A 351 6.21 -2.73 -1.43
C HIS A 351 5.12 -1.82 -2.04
N PHE A 352 3.86 -2.18 -1.81
CA PHE A 352 2.73 -1.38 -2.29
C PHE A 352 2.64 -0.02 -1.60
N LEU A 353 2.90 0.06 -0.31
CA LEU A 353 2.99 1.32 0.43
C LEU A 353 4.38 1.45 1.01
N THR A 354 5.04 2.55 0.71
CA THR A 354 6.31 2.96 1.32
C THR A 354 6.28 4.45 1.63
N LYS A 355 7.03 4.88 2.63
CA LYS A 355 7.19 6.29 2.95
C LYS A 355 8.61 6.58 3.45
N SER A 356 9.04 7.83 3.32
CA SER A 356 10.26 8.29 3.99
C SER A 356 10.06 8.29 5.51
N ARG A 357 11.16 8.12 6.24
CA ARG A 357 11.12 7.98 7.71
C ARG A 357 10.40 9.15 8.39
N ILE A 358 10.68 10.35 7.96
CA ILE A 358 10.19 11.60 8.56
C ILE A 358 8.81 12.06 8.06
N TYR A 359 8.22 11.37 7.07
CA TYR A 359 6.94 11.78 6.49
C TYR A 359 5.81 11.78 7.53
N SER A 360 5.68 10.69 8.30
CA SER A 360 4.65 10.51 9.32
C SER A 360 5.01 9.38 10.29
N THR A 361 4.05 8.99 11.14
CA THR A 361 4.14 7.86 12.06
C THR A 361 4.37 6.51 11.33
N THR A 362 4.45 5.40 12.05
CA THR A 362 4.66 4.04 11.51
C THR A 362 3.50 3.10 11.85
N PHE A 363 3.31 2.03 11.06
CA PHE A 363 2.38 0.95 11.43
C PHE A 363 2.67 0.37 12.82
N LYS A 364 3.95 0.31 13.22
CA LYS A 364 4.36 -0.15 14.54
C LYS A 364 3.81 0.78 15.63
N ASN A 365 3.95 2.09 15.46
CA ASN A 365 3.46 3.10 16.40
C ASN A 365 1.93 3.09 16.49
N LEU A 366 1.22 3.06 15.35
CA LEU A 366 -0.25 2.96 15.33
C LEU A 366 -0.77 1.71 16.08
N ARG A 367 -0.05 0.60 15.97
CA ARG A 367 -0.40 -0.63 16.69
C ARG A 367 -0.01 -0.54 18.18
N ALA A 368 1.07 0.16 18.50
CA ALA A 368 1.48 0.40 19.88
C ALA A 368 0.50 1.31 20.60
N GLU A 369 0.07 2.42 19.99
CA GLU A 369 -0.96 3.32 20.53
C GLU A 369 -2.26 2.57 20.84
N ARG A 370 -2.73 1.71 19.91
CA ARG A 370 -3.95 0.90 20.16
C ARG A 370 -3.78 -0.09 21.30
N ARG A 371 -2.59 -0.69 21.43
CA ARG A 371 -2.32 -1.60 22.56
C ARG A 371 -2.24 -0.85 23.87
N ALA A 372 -1.59 0.32 23.89
CA ALA A 372 -1.54 1.17 25.06
C ALA A 372 -2.93 1.58 25.53
N HIS A 373 -3.79 2.04 24.61
CA HIS A 373 -5.18 2.36 24.93
C HIS A 373 -5.96 1.14 25.46
N GLN A 374 -5.79 -0.04 24.90
CA GLN A 374 -6.44 -1.26 25.39
C GLN A 374 -5.94 -1.65 26.79
N LEU A 375 -4.65 -1.49 27.05
CA LEU A 375 -4.07 -1.73 28.37
C LEU A 375 -4.63 -0.74 29.39
N GLN A 376 -4.63 0.55 29.04
CA GLN A 376 -5.18 1.61 29.89
C GLN A 376 -6.66 1.35 30.24
N THR A 377 -7.48 0.99 29.25
CA THR A 377 -8.87 0.60 29.50
C THR A 377 -8.96 -0.58 30.47
N ALA A 378 -8.11 -1.59 30.30
CA ALA A 378 -8.10 -2.76 31.19
C ALA A 378 -7.62 -2.41 32.62
N LEU A 379 -6.67 -1.50 32.79
CA LEU A 379 -6.23 -0.99 34.10
C LEU A 379 -7.35 -0.20 34.79
N THR A 380 -8.02 0.68 34.06
CA THR A 380 -9.17 1.43 34.58
C THR A 380 -10.32 0.49 35.00
N GLU A 381 -10.65 -0.52 34.17
CA GLU A 381 -11.65 -1.54 34.52
C GLU A 381 -11.25 -2.37 35.76
N ALA A 382 -9.96 -2.54 36.00
CA ALA A 382 -9.42 -3.22 37.18
C ALA A 382 -9.30 -2.30 38.41
N GLY A 383 -9.67 -1.01 38.30
CA GLY A 383 -9.54 -0.02 39.38
C GLY A 383 -8.12 0.40 39.70
N LEU A 384 -7.18 0.24 38.76
CA LEU A 384 -5.78 0.60 38.91
C LEU A 384 -5.49 1.95 38.27
N PRO A 385 -4.50 2.73 38.81
CA PRO A 385 -4.04 3.96 38.18
C PRO A 385 -3.53 3.74 36.75
N ASP A 386 -3.75 4.73 35.88
CA ASP A 386 -3.35 4.66 34.47
C ASP A 386 -1.84 4.63 34.25
N ASP A 387 -1.06 5.08 35.23
CA ASP A 387 0.40 5.07 35.25
C ASP A 387 1.01 3.83 35.91
N THR A 388 0.20 2.82 36.20
CA THR A 388 0.66 1.56 36.77
C THR A 388 1.61 0.85 35.81
N ASP A 389 2.89 0.70 36.19
CA ASP A 389 3.88 -0.05 35.44
C ASP A 389 3.58 -1.54 35.50
N VAL A 390 3.38 -2.15 34.34
CA VAL A 390 3.01 -3.56 34.23
C VAL A 390 3.96 -4.36 33.35
N LEU A 391 4.22 -5.60 33.76
CA LEU A 391 4.91 -6.62 32.98
C LEU A 391 3.87 -7.57 32.39
N VAL A 392 3.86 -7.70 31.06
CA VAL A 392 3.00 -8.67 30.37
C VAL A 392 3.84 -9.89 29.95
N VAL A 393 3.55 -11.02 30.58
CA VAL A 393 4.18 -12.31 30.28
C VAL A 393 3.25 -13.13 29.40
N ASN A 394 3.76 -13.57 28.24
CA ASN A 394 2.98 -14.33 27.24
C ASN A 394 3.63 -15.69 26.99
N ASP A 395 2.79 -16.73 26.99
CA ASP A 395 3.17 -18.09 26.59
C ASP A 395 2.06 -18.65 25.67
N TRP A 396 2.27 -18.54 24.35
CA TRP A 396 1.29 -18.93 23.34
C TRP A 396 1.88 -19.94 22.37
N GLN A 397 1.14 -21.00 22.11
CA GLN A 397 1.42 -22.00 21.09
C GLN A 397 0.40 -21.94 19.96
N ILE A 398 0.85 -22.12 18.72
CA ILE A 398 -0.01 -22.14 17.55
C ILE A 398 -0.74 -23.48 17.47
N LEU A 399 -2.08 -23.45 17.49
CA LEU A 399 -2.92 -24.60 17.24
C LEU A 399 -3.19 -24.83 15.77
N GLY A 400 -3.26 -23.76 14.97
CA GLY A 400 -3.54 -23.82 13.55
C GLY A 400 -3.88 -22.47 12.95
N ILE A 401 -4.06 -22.47 11.63
CA ILE A 401 -4.43 -21.28 10.84
C ILE A 401 -5.74 -21.58 10.11
N GLY A 402 -6.67 -20.62 10.13
CA GLY A 402 -7.99 -20.75 9.50
C GLY A 402 -9.00 -21.47 10.35
N TYR A 403 -10.01 -22.05 9.72
CA TYR A 403 -11.12 -22.76 10.30
C TYR A 403 -10.98 -24.27 10.08
N ASP A 404 -11.64 -25.08 10.91
CA ASP A 404 -11.53 -26.54 10.84
C ASP A 404 -12.41 -27.16 9.76
N SER A 405 -13.44 -26.42 9.29
CA SER A 405 -14.32 -26.87 8.21
C SER A 405 -14.77 -25.73 7.29
N PRO A 406 -15.20 -26.06 6.05
CA PRO A 406 -15.78 -25.08 5.11
C PRO A 406 -17.00 -24.35 5.69
N GLU A 407 -17.86 -25.04 6.44
CA GLU A 407 -19.06 -24.47 7.05
C GLU A 407 -18.70 -23.43 8.11
N GLN A 408 -17.65 -23.68 8.91
CA GLN A 408 -17.13 -22.70 9.85
C GLN A 408 -16.58 -21.47 9.14
N LEU A 409 -15.89 -21.63 8.01
CA LEU A 409 -15.40 -20.53 7.21
C LEU A 409 -16.55 -19.69 6.63
N GLU A 410 -17.58 -20.33 6.10
CA GLU A 410 -18.76 -19.66 5.56
C GLU A 410 -19.49 -18.84 6.65
N LEU A 411 -19.71 -19.44 7.81
CA LEU A 411 -20.35 -18.77 8.94
C LEU A 411 -19.50 -17.60 9.47
N ALA A 412 -18.19 -17.76 9.53
CA ALA A 412 -17.27 -16.68 9.91
C ALA A 412 -17.24 -15.55 8.87
N THR A 413 -17.36 -15.89 7.58
CA THR A 413 -17.49 -14.91 6.50
C THR A 413 -18.76 -14.07 6.68
N ALA A 414 -19.90 -14.71 6.91
CA ALA A 414 -21.16 -14.02 7.15
C ALA A 414 -21.11 -13.09 8.40
N ILE A 415 -20.43 -13.52 9.47
CA ILE A 415 -20.20 -12.68 10.65
C ILE A 415 -19.32 -11.48 10.29
N GLY A 416 -18.25 -11.71 9.54
CA GLY A 416 -17.31 -10.68 9.09
C GLY A 416 -18.00 -9.63 8.21
N ASP A 417 -18.82 -10.06 7.26
CA ASP A 417 -19.57 -9.19 6.36
C ASP A 417 -20.55 -8.31 7.12
N ARG A 418 -21.26 -8.88 8.09
CA ARG A 418 -22.16 -8.10 8.96
C ARG A 418 -21.42 -7.02 9.75
N ILE A 419 -20.26 -7.36 10.32
CA ILE A 419 -19.43 -6.40 11.06
C ILE A 419 -18.94 -5.29 10.14
N ARG A 420 -18.53 -5.61 8.90
CA ARG A 420 -18.09 -4.62 7.91
C ARG A 420 -19.20 -3.68 7.48
N THR A 421 -20.36 -4.25 7.15
CA THR A 421 -21.55 -3.46 6.75
C THR A 421 -21.97 -2.49 7.86
N ALA A 422 -22.05 -2.95 9.10
CA ALA A 422 -22.39 -2.09 10.24
C ALA A 422 -21.40 -0.93 10.41
N ARG A 423 -20.09 -1.16 10.20
CA ARG A 423 -19.06 -0.12 10.25
C ARG A 423 -19.15 0.88 9.09
N GLN A 424 -19.48 0.42 7.90
CA GLN A 424 -19.66 1.28 6.74
C GLN A 424 -20.88 2.19 6.92
N GLN A 425 -21.97 1.66 7.49
CA GLN A 425 -23.16 2.44 7.83
C GLN A 425 -22.85 3.51 8.88
N ALA A 426 -22.19 3.12 9.98
CA ALA A 426 -21.80 4.06 11.04
C ALA A 426 -20.85 5.18 10.60
N ARG A 427 -20.14 5.01 9.47
CA ARG A 427 -19.29 6.06 8.88
C ARG A 427 -20.05 7.03 7.98
N LYS A 428 -21.24 6.64 7.49
CA LYS A 428 -22.10 7.46 6.62
C LYS A 428 -23.07 8.32 7.42
N GLU A 429 -23.33 7.97 8.67
CA GLU A 429 -24.17 8.77 9.57
C GLU A 429 -23.34 9.98 10.04
N PRO A 430 -23.79 11.22 9.76
CA PRO A 430 -23.12 12.42 10.26
C PRO A 430 -23.14 12.41 11.79
N ARG A 431 -21.98 12.70 12.41
CA ARG A 431 -21.87 12.96 13.85
C ARG A 431 -22.32 14.36 14.19
#